data_6e27718f34d58e5e11cee1560b30cb87
#
_entry.id   6e27718f34d58e5e11cee1560b30cb87
#
_cell.length_a   1.000
_cell.length_b   1.000
_cell.length_c   1.000
_cell.angle_alpha   90.00
_cell.angle_beta   90.00
_cell.angle_gamma   90.00
#
_symmetry.space_group_name_H-M   'P 1'
#
loop_
_entity.id
_entity.type
_entity.pdbx_description
1 polymer ?
#
loop_
_entity_poly.entity_id
_entity_poly.type
_entity_poly.pdbx_seq_one_letter_code
_entity_poly.pdbx_strand_id
1 'polypeptide(L)'
;MKQYLDLMRHVREHGTFKSDRTGTGTYSVFGHQMRFDLAAGFPLVTTKKCHLKSIVHELLWFLKGSTNIAYLKEHGVSIWDEWADENGDLGPVYGYQWRSWPAPDGRHIDQIANLMAMLKKNPDSRRLIVSAWNPALIDEMALPPCHALFQFYVADGKLSCQLYQRSADIFLGVPFNIASYALLTLMVAQIVGLQPGEFIWTGGDCHLYANHLEQADLQLTREPLPLPSMKLNPEVKDLFDFRFEDFELVGYEAHPH
;
A
#
# COMPACT_ATOMS: atom_id res chain seq x y z
N MET A 1 -2.99 -10.79 12.31
CA MET A 1 -2.06 -9.65 12.24
C MET A 1 -0.88 -9.73 13.23
N LYS A 2 -0.53 -10.93 13.63
CA LYS A 2 0.61 -11.16 14.53
C LYS A 2 1.93 -10.64 13.93
N GLN A 3 2.14 -10.86 12.63
CA GLN A 3 3.38 -10.45 11.95
C GLN A 3 3.62 -8.94 12.00
N TYR A 4 2.55 -8.12 11.98
CA TYR A 4 2.66 -6.68 12.15
C TYR A 4 3.08 -6.31 13.58
N LEU A 5 2.49 -6.94 14.59
CA LEU A 5 2.86 -6.71 15.98
C LEU A 5 4.28 -7.19 16.27
N ASP A 6 4.69 -8.29 15.65
CA ASP A 6 6.06 -8.79 15.79
C ASP A 6 7.09 -7.78 15.23
N LEU A 7 6.78 -7.14 14.09
CA LEU A 7 7.61 -6.06 13.55
C LEU A 7 7.70 -4.89 14.53
N MET A 8 6.56 -4.43 15.03
CA MET A 8 6.51 -3.31 15.97
C MET A 8 7.33 -3.61 17.23
N ARG A 9 7.18 -4.81 17.78
CA ARG A 9 7.93 -5.25 18.96
C ARG A 9 9.42 -5.33 18.67
N HIS A 10 9.80 -5.86 17.51
CA HIS A 10 11.19 -5.96 17.10
C HIS A 10 11.85 -4.59 17.03
N VAL A 11 11.20 -3.61 16.40
CA VAL A 11 11.74 -2.24 16.33
C VAL A 11 11.77 -1.58 17.71
N ARG A 12 10.73 -1.83 18.53
CA ARG A 12 10.67 -1.28 19.89
C ARG A 12 11.81 -1.79 20.76
N GLU A 13 12.19 -3.06 20.61
CA GLU A 13 13.22 -3.71 21.43
C GLU A 13 14.64 -3.54 20.86
N HIS A 14 14.79 -3.51 19.54
CA HIS A 14 16.10 -3.57 18.88
C HIS A 14 16.39 -2.36 17.97
N GLY A 15 15.47 -1.42 17.84
CA GLY A 15 15.67 -0.27 16.98
C GLY A 15 16.80 0.63 17.43
N THR A 16 17.55 1.17 16.47
CA THR A 16 18.59 2.16 16.71
C THR A 16 18.00 3.56 16.61
N PHE A 17 18.31 4.42 17.58
CA PHE A 17 17.85 5.81 17.54
C PHE A 17 18.58 6.57 16.43
N LYS A 18 17.81 7.29 15.62
CA LYS A 18 18.31 8.19 14.59
C LYS A 18 17.52 9.48 14.61
N SER A 19 18.21 10.63 14.45
CA SER A 19 17.53 11.88 14.17
C SER A 19 17.02 11.85 12.73
N ASP A 20 15.88 12.50 12.50
CA ASP A 20 15.28 12.61 11.19
C ASP A 20 15.09 14.09 10.80
N ARG A 21 14.62 14.31 9.54
CA ARG A 21 14.41 15.67 9.04
C ARG A 21 13.36 16.47 9.83
N THR A 22 12.47 15.78 10.55
CA THR A 22 11.42 16.44 11.34
C THR A 22 11.89 16.90 12.71
N GLY A 23 13.08 16.45 13.16
CA GLY A 23 13.61 16.75 14.48
C GLY A 23 13.03 15.90 15.60
N THR A 24 12.05 15.02 15.32
CA THR A 24 11.42 14.16 16.32
C THR A 24 12.32 13.00 16.72
N GLY A 25 13.01 12.41 15.74
CA GLY A 25 13.81 11.21 15.93
C GLY A 25 12.99 9.94 15.76
N THR A 26 13.70 8.87 15.40
CA THR A 26 13.11 7.55 15.16
C THR A 26 13.95 6.47 15.81
N TYR A 27 13.28 5.33 16.08
CA TYR A 27 13.95 4.06 16.36
C TYR A 27 13.74 3.17 15.14
N SER A 28 14.80 2.64 14.55
CA SER A 28 14.71 1.93 13.28
C SER A 28 15.52 0.66 13.21
N VAL A 29 15.05 -0.25 12.37
CA VAL A 29 15.80 -1.40 11.87
C VAL A 29 15.84 -1.32 10.35
N PHE A 30 16.85 -1.90 9.73
CA PHE A 30 16.96 -1.91 8.27
C PHE A 30 16.79 -3.32 7.73
N GLY A 31 15.73 -3.50 6.96
CA GLY A 31 15.40 -4.79 6.34
C GLY A 31 14.48 -5.64 7.23
N HIS A 32 13.25 -5.86 6.77
CA HIS A 32 12.29 -6.75 7.42
C HIS A 32 11.26 -7.21 6.41
N GLN A 33 10.75 -8.43 6.58
CA GLN A 33 9.75 -8.98 5.68
C GLN A 33 8.60 -9.59 6.47
N MET A 34 7.37 -9.31 6.00
CA MET A 34 6.14 -9.91 6.54
C MET A 34 5.38 -10.61 5.43
N ARG A 35 4.70 -11.72 5.75
CA ARG A 35 3.86 -12.46 4.82
C ARG A 35 2.43 -12.52 5.34
N PHE A 36 1.47 -12.30 4.43
CA PHE A 36 0.04 -12.34 4.75
C PHE A 36 -0.64 -13.29 3.78
N ASP A 37 -1.26 -14.34 4.30
CA ASP A 37 -2.06 -15.28 3.51
C ASP A 37 -3.43 -14.65 3.23
N LEU A 38 -3.64 -14.25 1.98
CA LEU A 38 -4.89 -13.58 1.59
C LEU A 38 -6.10 -14.52 1.59
N ALA A 39 -5.88 -15.83 1.57
CA ALA A 39 -6.96 -16.81 1.72
C ALA A 39 -7.46 -16.90 3.17
N ALA A 40 -6.63 -16.54 4.15
CA ALA A 40 -6.98 -16.58 5.56
C ALA A 40 -7.80 -15.36 6.03
N GLY A 41 -7.84 -14.31 5.25
CA GLY A 41 -8.57 -13.09 5.56
C GLY A 41 -7.90 -11.85 4.99
N PHE A 42 -8.59 -10.71 5.12
CA PHE A 42 -8.07 -9.43 4.65
C PHE A 42 -7.19 -8.82 5.76
N PRO A 43 -5.90 -8.51 5.46
CA PRO A 43 -4.97 -8.07 6.50
C PRO A 43 -5.15 -6.59 6.88
N LEU A 44 -6.26 -6.29 7.51
CA LEU A 44 -6.55 -5.00 8.11
C LEU A 44 -6.28 -5.09 9.62
N VAL A 45 -5.40 -4.25 10.13
CA VAL A 45 -4.98 -4.26 11.53
C VAL A 45 -6.20 -4.17 12.47
N THR A 46 -6.26 -5.06 13.46
CA THR A 46 -7.37 -5.13 14.42
C THR A 46 -7.01 -4.57 15.80
N THR A 47 -5.74 -4.41 16.11
CA THR A 47 -5.30 -3.86 17.39
C THR A 47 -5.41 -2.34 17.47
N LYS A 48 -5.74 -1.70 16.36
CA LYS A 48 -6.08 -0.30 16.24
C LYS A 48 -7.00 -0.14 15.02
N LYS A 49 -8.12 0.57 15.19
CA LYS A 49 -9.08 0.74 14.10
C LYS A 49 -8.45 1.51 12.93
N CYS A 50 -8.59 0.97 11.72
CA CYS A 50 -8.14 1.57 10.48
C CYS A 50 -9.31 2.05 9.63
N HIS A 51 -9.14 3.17 8.93
CA HIS A 51 -10.16 3.78 8.08
C HIS A 51 -10.09 3.22 6.65
N LEU A 52 -10.92 2.24 6.35
CA LEU A 52 -10.96 1.62 5.02
C LEU A 52 -11.31 2.60 3.91
N LYS A 53 -12.18 3.56 4.19
CA LYS A 53 -12.61 4.54 3.18
C LYS A 53 -11.43 5.26 2.52
N SER A 54 -10.48 5.75 3.32
CA SER A 54 -9.28 6.43 2.81
C SER A 54 -8.39 5.50 2.00
N ILE A 55 -8.25 4.25 2.45
CA ILE A 55 -7.45 3.23 1.77
C ILE A 55 -8.01 2.95 0.38
N VAL A 56 -9.31 2.72 0.28
CA VAL A 56 -9.96 2.40 -1.00
C VAL A 56 -9.89 3.58 -1.97
N HIS A 57 -10.25 4.78 -1.50
CA HIS A 57 -10.25 5.95 -2.37
C HIS A 57 -8.86 6.31 -2.87
N GLU A 58 -7.83 6.19 -2.02
CA GLU A 58 -6.45 6.44 -2.45
C GLU A 58 -6.02 5.45 -3.53
N LEU A 59 -6.31 4.15 -3.35
CA LEU A 59 -5.94 3.15 -4.33
C LEU A 59 -6.64 3.38 -5.68
N LEU A 60 -7.94 3.69 -5.66
CA LEU A 60 -8.68 4.03 -6.88
C LEU A 60 -8.10 5.27 -7.55
N TRP A 61 -7.71 6.25 -6.77
CA TRP A 61 -7.08 7.48 -7.24
C TRP A 61 -5.72 7.20 -7.90
N PHE A 62 -4.89 6.34 -7.32
CA PHE A 62 -3.65 5.88 -7.96
C PHE A 62 -3.93 5.20 -9.30
N LEU A 63 -4.90 4.29 -9.34
CA LEU A 63 -5.22 3.51 -10.54
C LEU A 63 -5.80 4.37 -11.67
N LYS A 64 -6.36 5.53 -11.36
CA LYS A 64 -6.79 6.50 -12.37
C LYS A 64 -5.65 7.36 -12.90
N GLY A 65 -4.45 7.25 -12.34
CA GLY A 65 -3.30 8.05 -12.73
C GLY A 65 -3.38 9.50 -12.26
N SER A 66 -4.28 9.81 -11.34
CA SER A 66 -4.47 11.16 -10.84
C SER A 66 -3.41 11.54 -9.81
N THR A 67 -3.01 12.81 -9.83
CA THR A 67 -2.07 13.39 -8.88
C THR A 67 -2.60 14.69 -8.27
N ASN A 68 -3.86 15.01 -8.53
CA ASN A 68 -4.56 16.15 -7.94
C ASN A 68 -5.52 15.66 -6.87
N ILE A 69 -5.55 16.32 -5.71
CA ILE A 69 -6.32 15.90 -4.55
C ILE A 69 -7.83 16.19 -4.65
N ALA A 70 -8.32 16.81 -5.73
CA ALA A 70 -9.72 17.16 -5.87
C ALA A 70 -10.65 15.96 -5.68
N TYR A 71 -10.34 14.82 -6.29
CA TYR A 71 -11.10 13.57 -6.12
C TYR A 71 -11.13 13.14 -4.65
N LEU A 72 -9.97 13.18 -3.97
CA LEU A 72 -9.88 12.77 -2.56
C LEU A 72 -10.70 13.70 -1.66
N LYS A 73 -10.62 15.02 -1.89
CA LYS A 73 -11.40 16.01 -1.13
C LYS A 73 -12.89 15.82 -1.33
N GLU A 74 -13.31 15.56 -2.56
CA GLU A 74 -14.72 15.30 -2.89
C GLU A 74 -15.28 14.13 -2.08
N HIS A 75 -14.44 13.15 -1.78
CA HIS A 75 -14.83 11.97 -1.00
C HIS A 75 -14.46 12.05 0.48
N GLY A 76 -14.03 13.22 0.96
CA GLY A 76 -13.70 13.43 2.37
C GLY A 76 -12.41 12.76 2.83
N VAL A 77 -11.48 12.55 1.92
CA VAL A 77 -10.15 11.94 2.20
C VAL A 77 -9.10 13.04 2.21
N SER A 78 -8.45 13.25 3.35
CA SER A 78 -7.55 14.38 3.60
C SER A 78 -6.08 14.00 3.76
N ILE A 79 -5.72 12.73 3.55
CA ILE A 79 -4.38 12.21 3.85
C ILE A 79 -3.25 12.85 3.03
N TRP A 80 -3.58 13.49 1.91
CA TRP A 80 -2.61 14.17 1.06
C TRP A 80 -2.69 15.69 1.10
N ASP A 81 -3.63 16.26 1.87
CA ASP A 81 -3.90 17.71 1.85
C ASP A 81 -2.68 18.57 2.16
N GLU A 82 -1.88 18.16 3.14
CA GLU A 82 -0.69 18.94 3.58
C GLU A 82 0.42 19.00 2.52
N TRP A 83 0.43 18.06 1.56
CA TRP A 83 1.47 17.95 0.54
C TRP A 83 1.12 18.66 -0.76
N ALA A 84 -0.17 18.95 -0.98
CA ALA A 84 -0.64 19.57 -2.21
C ALA A 84 -0.31 21.06 -2.26
N ASP A 85 -0.08 21.55 -3.47
CA ASP A 85 0.09 22.97 -3.71
C ASP A 85 -1.28 23.71 -3.68
N GLU A 86 -1.28 24.99 -3.99
CA GLU A 86 -2.47 25.83 -3.99
C GLU A 86 -3.54 25.37 -4.99
N ASN A 87 -3.15 24.65 -6.05
CA ASN A 87 -4.05 24.10 -7.06
C ASN A 87 -4.47 22.65 -6.76
N GLY A 88 -4.01 22.08 -5.65
CA GLY A 88 -4.27 20.71 -5.28
C GLY A 88 -3.36 19.68 -5.96
N ASP A 89 -2.27 20.12 -6.59
CA ASP A 89 -1.36 19.25 -7.31
C ASP A 89 -0.21 18.76 -6.42
N LEU A 90 0.21 17.51 -6.68
CA LEU A 90 1.27 16.84 -5.93
C LEU A 90 2.53 16.59 -6.78
N GLY A 91 2.50 16.98 -8.04
CA GLY A 91 3.55 16.61 -8.97
C GLY A 91 3.43 15.15 -9.43
N PRO A 92 4.46 14.60 -10.09
CA PRO A 92 4.37 13.29 -10.73
C PRO A 92 4.53 12.13 -9.75
N VAL A 93 3.64 12.05 -8.74
CA VAL A 93 3.65 11.02 -7.70
C VAL A 93 3.06 9.69 -8.21
N TYR A 94 2.73 8.74 -7.32
CA TYR A 94 2.37 7.35 -7.61
C TYR A 94 1.52 7.13 -8.87
N GLY A 95 0.36 7.76 -8.96
CA GLY A 95 -0.56 7.54 -10.08
C GLY A 95 0.03 7.90 -11.43
N TYR A 96 0.78 8.99 -11.49
CA TYR A 96 1.47 9.42 -12.70
C TYR A 96 2.52 8.38 -13.12
N GLN A 97 3.35 7.93 -12.21
CA GLN A 97 4.38 6.94 -12.52
C GLN A 97 3.78 5.59 -12.92
N TRP A 98 2.72 5.17 -12.23
CA TRP A 98 2.04 3.91 -12.53
C TRP A 98 1.41 3.89 -13.91
N ARG A 99 0.77 5.00 -14.31
CA ARG A 99 -0.09 5.05 -15.48
C ARG A 99 0.49 5.83 -16.66
N SER A 100 1.52 6.63 -16.45
CA SER A 100 2.05 7.55 -17.48
C SER A 100 3.54 7.84 -17.29
N TRP A 101 4.35 6.81 -17.07
CA TRP A 101 5.80 6.97 -16.89
C TRP A 101 6.42 7.54 -18.15
N PRO A 102 7.11 8.71 -18.09
CA PRO A 102 7.69 9.34 -19.28
C PRO A 102 8.92 8.59 -19.77
N ALA A 103 8.93 8.24 -21.05
CA ALA A 103 10.08 7.64 -21.72
C ALA A 103 10.91 8.70 -22.46
N PRO A 104 12.21 8.46 -22.69
CA PRO A 104 13.08 9.43 -23.36
C PRO A 104 12.63 9.80 -24.78
N ASP A 105 11.90 8.94 -25.47
CA ASP A 105 11.41 9.16 -26.84
C ASP A 105 10.06 9.90 -26.89
N GLY A 106 9.56 10.38 -25.75
CA GLY A 106 8.31 11.13 -25.66
C GLY A 106 7.07 10.26 -25.42
N ARG A 107 7.20 8.93 -25.44
CA ARG A 107 6.09 8.06 -25.07
C ARG A 107 5.82 8.13 -23.57
N HIS A 108 4.61 7.78 -23.18
CA HIS A 108 4.25 7.57 -21.78
C HIS A 108 3.87 6.10 -21.62
N ILE A 109 4.46 5.45 -20.60
CA ILE A 109 4.28 4.02 -20.37
C ILE A 109 3.23 3.83 -19.30
N ASP A 110 2.17 3.09 -19.63
CA ASP A 110 1.16 2.67 -18.67
C ASP A 110 1.59 1.33 -18.06
N GLN A 111 2.28 1.38 -16.93
CA GLN A 111 2.81 0.18 -16.27
C GLN A 111 1.69 -0.76 -15.80
N ILE A 112 0.56 -0.20 -15.34
CA ILE A 112 -0.56 -1.03 -14.84
C ILE A 112 -1.23 -1.76 -16.00
N ALA A 113 -1.50 -1.07 -17.12
CA ALA A 113 -2.08 -1.72 -18.30
C ALA A 113 -1.16 -2.82 -18.86
N ASN A 114 0.15 -2.55 -18.90
CA ASN A 114 1.15 -3.53 -19.32
C ASN A 114 1.20 -4.74 -18.38
N LEU A 115 1.12 -4.51 -17.08
CA LEU A 115 1.07 -5.58 -16.08
C LEU A 115 -0.15 -6.48 -16.29
N MET A 116 -1.33 -5.89 -16.49
CA MET A 116 -2.56 -6.65 -16.71
C MET A 116 -2.50 -7.48 -17.99
N ALA A 117 -1.99 -6.90 -19.08
CA ALA A 117 -1.81 -7.62 -20.33
C ALA A 117 -0.81 -8.78 -20.19
N MET A 118 0.29 -8.56 -19.49
CA MET A 118 1.33 -9.57 -19.28
C MET A 118 0.83 -10.71 -18.37
N LEU A 119 0.07 -10.41 -17.32
CA LEU A 119 -0.54 -11.43 -16.46
C LEU A 119 -1.45 -12.37 -17.24
N LYS A 120 -2.18 -11.85 -18.21
CA LYS A 120 -3.07 -12.66 -19.08
C LYS A 120 -2.29 -13.47 -20.10
N LYS A 121 -1.25 -12.89 -20.68
CA LYS A 121 -0.48 -13.49 -21.78
C LYS A 121 0.60 -14.45 -21.30
N ASN A 122 1.32 -14.07 -20.25
CA ASN A 122 2.46 -14.82 -19.71
C ASN A 122 2.53 -14.69 -18.20
N PRO A 123 1.67 -15.42 -17.46
CA PRO A 123 1.66 -15.33 -15.99
C PRO A 123 2.97 -15.79 -15.32
N ASP A 124 3.80 -16.56 -16.02
CA ASP A 124 5.09 -17.01 -15.49
C ASP A 124 6.21 -15.98 -15.67
N SER A 125 5.91 -14.82 -16.22
CA SER A 125 6.91 -13.75 -16.38
C SER A 125 7.50 -13.32 -15.05
N ARG A 126 8.79 -13.01 -15.06
CA ARG A 126 9.52 -12.42 -13.92
C ARG A 126 9.60 -10.90 -14.04
N ARG A 127 8.87 -10.30 -15.00
CA ARG A 127 8.85 -8.86 -15.27
C ARG A 127 7.53 -8.20 -14.88
N LEU A 128 6.77 -8.84 -13.98
CA LEU A 128 5.49 -8.33 -13.49
C LEU A 128 5.74 -7.27 -12.41
N ILE A 129 6.38 -6.18 -12.80
CA ILE A 129 6.88 -5.14 -11.89
C ILE A 129 6.26 -3.80 -12.26
N VAL A 130 5.86 -3.05 -11.23
CA VAL A 130 5.47 -1.63 -11.35
C VAL A 130 6.35 -0.82 -10.41
N SER A 131 7.00 0.25 -10.94
CA SER A 131 7.87 1.12 -10.18
C SER A 131 7.29 2.53 -10.10
N ALA A 132 7.31 3.10 -8.91
CA ALA A 132 7.03 4.52 -8.71
C ALA A 132 8.30 5.34 -8.52
N TRP A 133 9.43 4.68 -8.34
CA TRP A 133 10.72 5.34 -8.09
C TRP A 133 11.36 5.77 -9.40
N ASN A 134 11.14 7.02 -9.79
CA ASN A 134 11.69 7.62 -11.01
C ASN A 134 12.73 8.68 -10.63
N PRO A 135 14.03 8.35 -10.67
CA PRO A 135 15.08 9.29 -10.23
C PRO A 135 15.08 10.62 -10.99
N ALA A 136 14.64 10.61 -12.24
CA ALA A 136 14.59 11.84 -13.05
C ALA A 136 13.54 12.83 -12.56
N LEU A 137 12.51 12.38 -11.82
CA LEU A 137 11.39 13.21 -11.41
C LEU A 137 11.21 13.32 -9.89
N ILE A 138 12.09 12.71 -9.09
CA ILE A 138 11.98 12.73 -7.61
C ILE A 138 11.87 14.16 -7.07
N ASP A 139 12.67 15.09 -7.60
CA ASP A 139 12.69 16.46 -7.09
C ASP A 139 11.44 17.27 -7.47
N GLU A 140 10.62 16.77 -8.41
CA GLU A 140 9.37 17.40 -8.81
C GLU A 140 8.16 16.87 -8.03
N MET A 141 8.35 15.83 -7.22
CA MET A 141 7.29 15.22 -6.41
C MET A 141 7.14 15.96 -5.08
N ALA A 142 5.90 16.18 -4.66
CA ALA A 142 5.63 16.75 -3.34
C ALA A 142 6.18 15.86 -2.21
N LEU A 143 6.15 14.55 -2.43
CA LEU A 143 6.71 13.55 -1.52
C LEU A 143 7.27 12.39 -2.35
N PRO A 144 8.59 12.09 -2.25
CA PRO A 144 9.15 10.91 -2.91
C PRO A 144 8.48 9.62 -2.45
N PRO A 145 8.26 8.64 -3.36
CA PRO A 145 7.49 7.46 -3.00
C PRO A 145 8.16 6.60 -1.94
N CYS A 146 7.41 6.32 -0.87
CA CYS A 146 7.84 5.41 0.20
C CYS A 146 7.70 3.95 -0.22
N HIS A 147 6.53 3.56 -0.77
CA HIS A 147 6.34 2.24 -1.37
C HIS A 147 6.79 2.32 -2.84
N ALA A 148 8.05 1.96 -3.04
CA ALA A 148 8.80 2.32 -4.25
C ALA A 148 8.48 1.45 -5.46
N LEU A 149 8.28 0.15 -5.26
CA LEU A 149 7.94 -0.79 -6.32
C LEU A 149 7.23 -2.01 -5.78
N PHE A 150 6.49 -2.68 -6.66
CA PHE A 150 5.87 -3.96 -6.32
C PHE A 150 5.96 -4.92 -7.51
N GLN A 151 5.93 -6.21 -7.20
CA GLN A 151 6.03 -7.30 -8.18
C GLN A 151 4.95 -8.33 -7.91
N PHE A 152 4.34 -8.82 -8.99
CA PHE A 152 3.41 -9.94 -8.91
C PHE A 152 4.08 -11.26 -9.28
N TYR A 153 3.51 -12.34 -8.77
CA TYR A 153 3.99 -13.70 -8.97
C TYR A 153 2.79 -14.65 -9.03
N VAL A 154 2.80 -15.54 -9.99
CA VAL A 154 1.72 -16.53 -10.18
C VAL A 154 2.29 -17.94 -10.01
N ALA A 155 1.69 -18.72 -9.12
CA ALA A 155 2.01 -20.13 -8.95
C ALA A 155 0.78 -20.87 -8.44
N ASP A 156 0.57 -22.09 -8.92
CA ASP A 156 -0.52 -22.96 -8.48
C ASP A 156 -1.90 -22.29 -8.56
N GLY A 157 -2.11 -21.48 -9.59
CA GLY A 157 -3.38 -20.77 -9.80
C GLY A 157 -3.60 -19.60 -8.85
N LYS A 158 -2.58 -19.17 -8.13
CA LYS A 158 -2.66 -18.09 -7.13
C LYS A 158 -1.80 -16.91 -7.52
N LEU A 159 -2.32 -15.71 -7.28
CA LEU A 159 -1.61 -14.44 -7.47
C LEU A 159 -1.08 -13.93 -6.14
N SER A 160 0.23 -13.71 -6.07
CA SER A 160 0.91 -13.09 -4.94
C SER A 160 1.52 -11.76 -5.35
N CYS A 161 1.68 -10.86 -4.38
CA CYS A 161 2.30 -9.55 -4.58
C CYS A 161 3.36 -9.31 -3.53
N GLN A 162 4.52 -8.81 -3.94
CA GLN A 162 5.55 -8.34 -3.02
C GLN A 162 5.80 -6.85 -3.23
N LEU A 163 5.71 -6.09 -2.15
CA LEU A 163 6.00 -4.66 -2.11
C LEU A 163 7.37 -4.43 -1.48
N TYR A 164 8.17 -3.53 -2.07
CA TYR A 164 9.32 -2.95 -1.38
C TYR A 164 8.98 -1.53 -0.95
N GLN A 165 9.00 -1.29 0.36
CA GLN A 165 8.77 0.00 0.98
C GLN A 165 10.08 0.49 1.59
N ARG A 166 10.71 1.50 0.98
CA ARG A 166 12.03 2.01 1.38
C ARG A 166 12.03 2.72 2.73
N SER A 167 10.89 3.33 3.06
CA SER A 167 10.70 4.11 4.28
C SER A 167 9.33 3.78 4.86
N ALA A 168 9.30 3.28 6.09
CA ALA A 168 8.11 2.68 6.67
C ALA A 168 7.87 3.17 8.09
N ASP A 169 6.92 4.10 8.23
CA ASP A 169 6.36 4.50 9.53
C ASP A 169 5.45 3.37 10.02
N ILE A 170 5.97 2.57 10.96
CA ILE A 170 5.30 1.34 11.40
C ILE A 170 3.98 1.65 12.10
N PHE A 171 3.91 2.73 12.87
CA PHE A 171 2.71 3.01 13.66
C PHE A 171 1.56 3.56 12.80
N LEU A 172 1.83 4.54 11.93
CA LEU A 172 0.79 5.22 11.15
C LEU A 172 0.64 4.66 9.73
N GLY A 173 1.75 4.51 9.00
CA GLY A 173 1.70 4.24 7.56
C GLY A 173 1.59 2.78 7.18
N VAL A 174 2.32 1.89 7.85
CA VAL A 174 2.42 0.48 7.44
C VAL A 174 1.07 -0.25 7.43
N PRO A 175 0.19 -0.09 8.45
CA PRO A 175 -1.13 -0.73 8.39
C PRO A 175 -1.94 -0.34 7.16
N PHE A 176 -1.88 0.91 6.78
CA PHE A 176 -2.53 1.45 5.59
C PHE A 176 -1.96 0.84 4.31
N ASN A 177 -0.63 0.76 4.21
CA ASN A 177 0.04 0.22 3.04
C ASN A 177 -0.20 -1.28 2.86
N ILE A 178 -0.20 -2.06 3.95
CA ILE A 178 -0.53 -3.49 3.91
C ILE A 178 -1.93 -3.68 3.30
N ALA A 179 -2.92 -2.98 3.83
CA ALA A 179 -4.30 -3.11 3.38
C ALA A 179 -4.46 -2.67 1.92
N SER A 180 -3.81 -1.58 1.51
CA SER A 180 -3.88 -1.05 0.16
C SER A 180 -3.37 -2.06 -0.88
N TYR A 181 -2.19 -2.64 -0.66
CA TYR A 181 -1.61 -3.60 -1.62
C TYR A 181 -2.27 -4.98 -1.56
N ALA A 182 -2.76 -5.39 -0.39
CA ALA A 182 -3.60 -6.58 -0.29
C ALA A 182 -4.88 -6.41 -1.12
N LEU A 183 -5.51 -5.24 -1.03
CA LEU A 183 -6.70 -4.93 -1.82
C LEU A 183 -6.39 -4.93 -3.32
N LEU A 184 -5.30 -4.30 -3.74
CA LEU A 184 -4.86 -4.32 -5.13
C LEU A 184 -4.67 -5.77 -5.63
N THR A 185 -4.07 -6.62 -4.82
CA THR A 185 -3.86 -8.04 -5.18
C THR A 185 -5.17 -8.76 -5.38
N LEU A 186 -6.18 -8.54 -4.50
CA LEU A 186 -7.51 -9.12 -4.66
C LEU A 186 -8.18 -8.64 -5.95
N MET A 187 -8.08 -7.34 -6.25
CA MET A 187 -8.66 -6.75 -7.45
C MET A 187 -8.05 -7.36 -8.71
N VAL A 188 -6.73 -7.40 -8.78
CA VAL A 188 -6.01 -7.95 -9.94
C VAL A 188 -6.32 -9.45 -10.11
N ALA A 189 -6.32 -10.21 -9.00
CA ALA A 189 -6.65 -11.64 -9.04
C ALA A 189 -8.03 -11.88 -9.65
N GLN A 190 -9.04 -11.11 -9.24
CA GLN A 190 -10.39 -11.22 -9.81
C GLN A 190 -10.39 -10.99 -11.33
N ILE A 191 -9.73 -9.93 -11.78
CA ILE A 191 -9.75 -9.55 -13.20
C ILE A 191 -9.04 -10.57 -14.08
N VAL A 192 -7.94 -11.17 -13.59
CA VAL A 192 -7.17 -12.15 -14.38
C VAL A 192 -7.59 -13.60 -14.10
N GLY A 193 -8.60 -13.83 -13.25
CA GLY A 193 -9.16 -15.16 -13.00
C GLY A 193 -8.28 -16.06 -12.15
N LEU A 194 -7.52 -15.50 -11.22
CA LEU A 194 -6.67 -16.25 -10.28
C LEU A 194 -7.22 -16.17 -8.87
N GLN A 195 -6.84 -17.15 -8.04
CA GLN A 195 -7.11 -17.09 -6.61
C GLN A 195 -6.08 -16.18 -5.93
N PRO A 196 -6.44 -15.49 -4.84
CA PRO A 196 -5.48 -14.74 -4.03
C PRO A 196 -4.46 -15.67 -3.38
N GLY A 197 -3.18 -15.30 -3.48
CA GLY A 197 -2.08 -15.98 -2.79
C GLY A 197 -1.65 -15.22 -1.56
N GLU A 198 -0.39 -14.78 -1.53
CA GLU A 198 0.17 -14.00 -0.42
C GLU A 198 0.37 -12.54 -0.82
N PHE A 199 0.22 -11.64 0.15
CA PHE A 199 0.86 -10.34 0.09
C PHE A 199 2.13 -10.38 0.95
N ILE A 200 3.26 -10.00 0.36
CA ILE A 200 4.57 -9.97 1.02
C ILE A 200 5.01 -8.51 1.11
N TRP A 201 5.20 -8.06 2.35
CA TRP A 201 5.68 -6.71 2.62
C TRP A 201 7.17 -6.77 2.95
N THR A 202 7.99 -6.04 2.22
CA THR A 202 9.43 -5.95 2.44
C THR A 202 9.78 -4.50 2.72
N GLY A 203 10.31 -4.24 3.92
CA GLY A 203 10.67 -2.91 4.36
C GLY A 203 12.17 -2.66 4.30
N GLY A 204 12.55 -1.44 3.94
CA GLY A 204 13.92 -0.94 4.08
C GLY A 204 14.10 -0.34 5.47
N ASP A 205 14.03 0.98 5.58
CA ASP A 205 14.06 1.66 6.88
C ASP A 205 12.69 1.53 7.56
N CYS A 206 12.61 0.65 8.55
CA CYS A 206 11.40 0.39 9.33
C CYS A 206 11.52 1.10 10.67
N HIS A 207 10.66 2.09 10.93
CA HIS A 207 10.87 2.96 12.08
C HIS A 207 9.60 3.28 12.86
N LEU A 208 9.81 3.56 14.15
CA LEU A 208 8.84 4.14 15.06
C LEU A 208 9.33 5.54 15.45
N TYR A 209 8.48 6.54 15.26
CA TYR A 209 8.79 7.88 15.73
C TYR A 209 8.84 7.92 17.26
N ALA A 210 9.77 8.69 17.82
CA ALA A 210 9.97 8.76 19.26
C ALA A 210 8.73 9.23 20.02
N ASN A 211 7.87 10.03 19.38
CA ASN A 211 6.62 10.51 19.98
C ASN A 211 5.45 9.51 19.87
N HIS A 212 5.66 8.33 19.30
CA HIS A 212 4.65 7.28 19.19
C HIS A 212 4.95 6.05 20.07
N LEU A 213 5.99 6.08 20.89
CA LEU A 213 6.41 4.90 21.66
C LEU A 213 5.37 4.45 22.68
N GLU A 214 4.74 5.40 23.37
CA GLU A 214 3.68 5.06 24.34
C GLU A 214 2.48 4.44 23.68
N GLN A 215 2.06 4.97 22.53
CA GLN A 215 0.95 4.45 21.76
C GLN A 215 1.27 3.05 21.20
N ALA A 216 2.50 2.84 20.73
CA ALA A 216 2.97 1.55 20.27
C ALA A 216 2.97 0.52 21.40
N ASP A 217 3.48 0.90 22.58
CA ASP A 217 3.48 0.03 23.75
C ASP A 217 2.06 -0.37 24.15
N LEU A 218 1.12 0.57 24.13
CA LEU A 218 -0.29 0.29 24.40
C LEU A 218 -0.86 -0.70 23.38
N GLN A 219 -0.60 -0.48 22.09
CA GLN A 219 -1.10 -1.37 21.04
C GLN A 219 -0.53 -2.78 21.18
N LEU A 220 0.71 -2.93 21.61
CA LEU A 220 1.35 -4.23 21.83
C LEU A 220 0.75 -5.01 23.01
N THR A 221 -0.02 -4.37 23.90
CA THR A 221 -0.76 -5.07 24.97
C THR A 221 -2.08 -5.68 24.51
N ARG A 222 -2.54 -5.32 23.31
CA ARG A 222 -3.86 -5.74 22.80
C ARG A 222 -3.75 -7.05 22.02
N GLU A 223 -4.71 -7.93 22.24
CA GLU A 223 -4.81 -9.17 21.48
C GLU A 223 -5.43 -8.91 20.11
N PRO A 224 -4.82 -9.44 19.00
CA PRO A 224 -5.45 -9.36 17.70
C PRO A 224 -6.80 -10.04 17.67
N LEU A 225 -7.77 -9.41 17.01
CA LEU A 225 -9.08 -9.99 16.75
C LEU A 225 -9.06 -10.74 15.42
N PRO A 226 -10.08 -11.61 15.15
CA PRO A 226 -10.14 -12.32 13.88
C PRO A 226 -10.11 -11.38 12.69
N LEU A 227 -9.44 -11.78 11.60
CA LEU A 227 -9.37 -10.97 10.39
C LEU A 227 -10.75 -10.85 9.73
N PRO A 228 -11.08 -9.68 9.17
CA PRO A 228 -12.25 -9.51 8.34
C PRO A 228 -12.09 -10.18 6.99
N SER A 229 -13.19 -10.26 6.25
CA SER A 229 -13.19 -10.63 4.84
C SER A 229 -13.45 -9.40 3.98
N MET A 230 -12.83 -9.36 2.80
CA MET A 230 -13.10 -8.34 1.80
C MET A 230 -13.82 -8.98 0.62
N LYS A 231 -15.03 -8.49 0.34
CA LYS A 231 -15.80 -8.93 -0.83
C LYS A 231 -15.73 -7.89 -1.91
N LEU A 232 -15.43 -8.32 -3.13
CA LEU A 232 -15.42 -7.48 -4.32
C LEU A 232 -16.64 -7.80 -5.17
N ASN A 233 -17.23 -6.78 -5.81
CA ASN A 233 -18.32 -6.96 -6.75
C ASN A 233 -17.85 -7.85 -7.93
N PRO A 234 -18.42 -9.06 -8.09
CA PRO A 234 -17.97 -10.01 -9.13
C PRO A 234 -18.29 -9.55 -10.55
N GLU A 235 -19.15 -8.54 -10.70
CA GLU A 235 -19.55 -8.02 -12.02
C GLU A 235 -18.47 -7.12 -12.64
N VAL A 236 -17.50 -6.63 -11.86
CA VAL A 236 -16.40 -5.81 -12.38
C VAL A 236 -15.43 -6.69 -13.16
N LYS A 237 -15.20 -6.35 -14.43
CA LYS A 237 -14.38 -7.13 -15.36
C LYS A 237 -13.12 -6.42 -15.84
N ASP A 238 -12.97 -5.14 -15.51
CA ASP A 238 -11.80 -4.32 -15.83
C ASP A 238 -11.28 -3.67 -14.56
N LEU A 239 -9.97 -3.70 -14.35
CA LEU A 239 -9.34 -3.17 -13.13
C LEU A 239 -9.70 -1.69 -12.91
N PHE A 240 -9.82 -0.92 -14.00
CA PHE A 240 -10.08 0.52 -13.92
C PHE A 240 -11.55 0.88 -13.72
N ASP A 241 -12.44 -0.12 -13.72
CA ASP A 241 -13.88 0.08 -13.54
C ASP A 241 -14.33 -0.09 -12.09
N PHE A 242 -13.44 -0.51 -11.19
CA PHE A 242 -13.78 -0.60 -9.77
C PHE A 242 -14.15 0.78 -9.22
N ARG A 243 -15.23 0.80 -8.43
CA ARG A 243 -15.69 1.98 -7.68
C ARG A 243 -15.70 1.65 -6.19
N PHE A 244 -15.80 2.67 -5.37
CA PHE A 244 -15.85 2.49 -3.91
C PHE A 244 -16.94 1.51 -3.48
N GLU A 245 -18.11 1.56 -4.12
CA GLU A 245 -19.27 0.72 -3.79
C GLU A 245 -19.05 -0.77 -4.14
N ASP A 246 -18.01 -1.10 -4.89
CA ASP A 246 -17.70 -2.48 -5.28
C ASP A 246 -16.99 -3.27 -4.18
N PHE A 247 -16.66 -2.62 -3.06
CA PHE A 247 -15.92 -3.22 -1.94
C PHE A 247 -16.79 -3.30 -0.70
N GLU A 248 -16.85 -4.50 -0.09
CA GLU A 248 -17.58 -4.75 1.14
C GLU A 248 -16.68 -5.42 2.17
N LEU A 249 -16.40 -4.72 3.26
CA LEU A 249 -15.64 -5.27 4.38
C LEU A 249 -16.61 -5.96 5.33
N VAL A 250 -16.40 -7.25 5.59
CA VAL A 250 -17.29 -8.08 6.40
C VAL A 250 -16.59 -8.56 7.65
N GLY A 251 -17.21 -8.33 8.80
CA GLY A 251 -16.75 -8.85 10.08
C GLY A 251 -15.54 -8.13 10.66
N TYR A 252 -15.34 -6.87 10.32
CA TYR A 252 -14.23 -6.10 10.89
C TYR A 252 -14.58 -5.62 12.31
N GLU A 253 -13.85 -6.13 13.28
CA GLU A 253 -13.85 -5.64 14.65
C GLU A 253 -12.42 -5.24 15.02
N ALA A 254 -12.29 -4.13 15.71
CA ALA A 254 -10.97 -3.58 16.06
C ALA A 254 -11.00 -2.91 17.42
N HIS A 255 -9.85 -2.92 18.08
CA HIS A 255 -9.64 -2.07 19.26
C HIS A 255 -9.73 -0.59 18.87
N PRO A 256 -10.03 0.31 19.82
CA PRO A 256 -10.14 1.74 19.53
C PRO A 256 -8.89 2.33 18.89
N HIS A 257 -9.10 3.41 18.15
CA HIS A 257 -8.02 4.19 17.52
C HIS A 257 -7.05 4.79 18.54
#